data_04a7a6db564d38c53b3d49757837db79
#
_entry.id   04a7a6db564d38c53b3d49757837db79
#
_cell.length_a   1.000
_cell.length_b   1.000
_cell.length_c   1.000
_cell.angle_alpha   90.00
_cell.angle_beta   90.00
_cell.angle_gamma   90.00
#
_symmetry.space_group_name_H-M   'P 1'
#
loop_
_entity.id
_entity.type
_entity.pdbx_description
1 polymer ?
#
loop_
_entity_poly.entity_id
_entity_poly.type
_entity_poly.pdbx_seq_one_letter_code
_entity_poly.pdbx_strand_id
1 'polypeptide(L)'
;MSLPAEFHEIAKRVNNWGRWGGADETGTLNLITDAVVREAVATVRTGRRIPLALPLRQDGVQSGLIPGRINPLHTMVQINQEIFGPDTVATSDDAVTMGLQASTHWDALTHVSHSGKIYNGRPADTITAHGGARFSSIATVEHLLSRGVLLDVARARGVDRLPGDHAVTPEDLAAAEDFGGVRVRAGDIVLVRTGQVRLALAGDRQAYGYPSPGLSVRTPEWFHARDVAAVANDTLTFEIFPPEIEDLWMPVHALHLVEMGMLQGQNWNLEALSEACAEEGRHAFLLTASPEPFAGATGSPVAPVAVL
;
A
#
# COMPACT_ATOMS: atom_id res chain seq x y z
N MET A 1 -18.46 20.13 2.06
CA MET A 1 -19.42 19.56 1.10
C MET A 1 -19.73 18.13 1.51
N SER A 2 -20.94 17.63 1.31
CA SER A 2 -21.25 16.21 1.55
C SER A 2 -20.70 15.37 0.38
N LEU A 3 -20.28 14.13 0.66
CA LEU A 3 -19.88 13.18 -0.38
C LEU A 3 -21.01 12.94 -1.38
N PRO A 4 -20.72 12.74 -2.68
CA PRO A 4 -21.76 12.52 -3.71
C PRO A 4 -22.60 11.26 -3.45
N ALA A 5 -23.82 11.23 -3.98
CA ALA A 5 -24.71 10.07 -3.86
C ALA A 5 -24.08 8.79 -4.45
N GLU A 6 -23.35 8.91 -5.57
CA GLU A 6 -22.63 7.80 -6.20
C GLU A 6 -21.62 7.15 -5.26
N PHE A 7 -20.84 7.95 -4.51
CA PHE A 7 -19.92 7.42 -3.49
C PHE A 7 -20.67 6.59 -2.44
N HIS A 8 -21.81 7.11 -1.93
CA HIS A 8 -22.59 6.40 -0.91
C HIS A 8 -23.18 5.09 -1.43
N GLU A 9 -23.55 5.00 -2.70
CA GLU A 9 -24.03 3.76 -3.29
C GLU A 9 -22.92 2.71 -3.43
N ILE A 10 -21.70 3.12 -3.83
CA ILE A 10 -20.53 2.20 -3.84
C ILE A 10 -20.22 1.77 -2.40
N ALA A 11 -20.15 2.72 -1.47
CA ALA A 11 -19.87 2.45 -0.06
C ALA A 11 -20.77 1.36 0.52
N LYS A 12 -22.08 1.43 0.25
CA LYS A 12 -23.05 0.39 0.70
C LYS A 12 -22.74 -0.99 0.12
N ARG A 13 -22.30 -1.07 -1.15
CA ARG A 13 -22.01 -2.36 -1.81
C ARG A 13 -20.73 -3.03 -1.35
N VAL A 14 -19.75 -2.23 -0.89
CA VAL A 14 -18.44 -2.73 -0.48
C VAL A 14 -18.23 -2.76 1.04
N ASN A 15 -19.25 -2.39 1.83
CA ASN A 15 -19.14 -2.29 3.28
C ASN A 15 -18.97 -3.65 3.95
N ASN A 16 -17.91 -3.80 4.76
CA ASN A 16 -17.61 -4.99 5.52
C ASN A 16 -17.79 -4.80 7.05
N TRP A 17 -18.41 -3.71 7.50
CA TRP A 17 -18.58 -3.47 8.92
C TRP A 17 -19.37 -4.60 9.59
N GLY A 18 -18.85 -5.09 10.69
CA GLY A 18 -19.42 -6.22 11.42
C GLY A 18 -19.19 -7.60 10.79
N ARG A 19 -18.60 -7.71 9.60
CA ARG A 19 -18.34 -8.99 8.92
C ARG A 19 -17.52 -9.96 9.79
N TRP A 20 -16.55 -9.45 10.53
CA TRP A 20 -15.70 -10.20 11.46
C TRP A 20 -15.98 -9.84 12.92
N GLY A 21 -17.16 -9.24 13.19
CA GLY A 21 -17.58 -8.80 14.53
C GLY A 21 -17.28 -7.32 14.78
N GLY A 22 -18.04 -6.73 15.74
CA GLY A 22 -17.94 -5.30 16.06
C GLY A 22 -16.62 -4.90 16.75
N ALA A 23 -15.87 -5.86 17.27
CA ALA A 23 -14.56 -5.62 17.89
C ALA A 23 -13.40 -5.73 16.89
N ASP A 24 -13.64 -6.21 15.67
CA ASP A 24 -12.59 -6.39 14.65
C ASP A 24 -11.87 -5.07 14.32
N GLU A 25 -10.54 -5.16 14.18
CA GLU A 25 -9.64 -4.05 13.90
C GLU A 25 -8.74 -4.28 12.68
N THR A 26 -8.81 -5.46 12.05
CA THR A 26 -7.93 -5.90 10.99
C THR A 26 -8.60 -6.02 9.62
N GLY A 27 -9.93 -6.00 9.58
CA GLY A 27 -10.70 -5.97 8.34
C GLY A 27 -10.44 -7.15 7.42
N THR A 28 -10.18 -6.87 6.15
CA THR A 28 -9.95 -7.91 5.12
C THR A 28 -8.72 -8.78 5.37
N LEU A 29 -7.81 -8.40 6.29
CA LEU A 29 -6.70 -9.28 6.66
C LEU A 29 -7.16 -10.58 7.32
N ASN A 30 -8.37 -10.62 7.91
CA ASN A 30 -9.01 -11.86 8.36
C ASN A 30 -9.19 -12.92 7.26
N LEU A 31 -9.09 -12.54 6.00
CA LEU A 31 -9.13 -13.45 4.85
C LEU A 31 -7.82 -14.23 4.64
N ILE A 32 -6.73 -13.79 5.27
CA ILE A 32 -5.43 -14.47 5.21
C ILE A 32 -5.42 -15.59 6.25
N THR A 33 -6.02 -16.70 5.90
CA THR A 33 -6.07 -17.90 6.76
C THR A 33 -4.79 -18.72 6.63
N ASP A 34 -4.58 -19.67 7.57
CA ASP A 34 -3.46 -20.63 7.49
C ASP A 34 -3.44 -21.40 6.15
N ALA A 35 -4.61 -21.67 5.58
CA ALA A 35 -4.73 -22.33 4.28
C ALA A 35 -4.19 -21.43 3.16
N VAL A 36 -4.58 -20.16 3.15
CA VAL A 36 -4.08 -19.15 2.19
C VAL A 36 -2.57 -19.01 2.29
N VAL A 37 -2.02 -18.93 3.51
CA VAL A 37 -0.56 -18.85 3.71
C VAL A 37 0.15 -20.11 3.18
N ARG A 38 -0.37 -21.31 3.45
CA ARG A 38 0.22 -22.56 2.89
C ARG A 38 0.20 -22.56 1.36
N GLU A 39 -0.89 -22.10 0.75
CA GLU A 39 -0.97 -21.98 -0.72
C GLU A 39 0.03 -20.93 -1.24
N ALA A 40 0.20 -19.81 -0.52
CA ALA A 40 1.18 -18.79 -0.86
C ALA A 40 2.61 -19.36 -0.86
N VAL A 41 2.99 -20.09 0.19
CA VAL A 41 4.30 -20.75 0.28
C VAL A 41 4.50 -21.76 -0.88
N ALA A 42 3.46 -22.46 -1.30
CA ALA A 42 3.50 -23.40 -2.41
C ALA A 42 3.71 -22.72 -3.79
N THR A 43 3.60 -21.39 -3.89
CA THR A 43 3.93 -20.65 -5.13
C THR A 43 5.42 -20.51 -5.37
N VAL A 44 6.25 -20.63 -4.35
CA VAL A 44 7.71 -20.50 -4.48
C VAL A 44 8.27 -21.66 -5.32
N ARG A 45 9.03 -21.32 -6.38
CA ARG A 45 9.63 -22.27 -7.31
C ARG A 45 11.15 -22.13 -7.42
N THR A 46 11.62 -20.89 -7.59
CA THR A 46 13.03 -20.60 -7.81
C THR A 46 13.74 -20.10 -6.55
N GLY A 47 12.98 -19.55 -5.60
CA GLY A 47 13.53 -18.86 -4.43
C GLY A 47 14.14 -17.49 -4.78
N ARG A 48 13.94 -16.96 -5.99
CA ARG A 48 14.35 -15.59 -6.37
C ARG A 48 13.59 -14.57 -5.52
N ARG A 49 14.33 -13.70 -4.83
CA ARG A 49 13.79 -12.69 -3.93
C ARG A 49 13.90 -11.33 -4.59
N ILE A 50 12.78 -10.61 -4.68
CA ILE A 50 12.67 -9.29 -5.30
C ILE A 50 12.27 -8.29 -4.21
N PRO A 51 13.14 -7.35 -3.82
CA PRO A 51 12.77 -6.26 -2.92
C PRO A 51 11.86 -5.27 -3.63
N LEU A 52 10.81 -4.82 -2.94
CA LEU A 52 9.78 -3.94 -3.50
C LEU A 52 9.75 -2.57 -2.82
N ALA A 53 10.68 -2.28 -1.91
CA ALA A 53 10.76 -1.00 -1.24
C ALA A 53 11.65 0.00 -2.02
N LEU A 54 11.25 1.26 -1.98
CA LEU A 54 12.13 2.36 -2.30
C LEU A 54 13.07 2.63 -1.11
N PRO A 55 14.34 2.97 -1.34
CA PRO A 55 15.24 3.35 -0.26
C PRO A 55 14.71 4.55 0.53
N LEU A 56 14.87 4.50 1.86
CA LEU A 56 14.57 5.62 2.74
C LEU A 56 15.68 6.67 2.62
N ARG A 57 15.41 7.78 1.93
CA ARG A 57 16.40 8.80 1.58
C ARG A 57 15.87 10.20 1.85
N GLN A 58 16.77 11.12 2.19
CA GLN A 58 16.43 12.54 2.36
C GLN A 58 15.92 13.16 1.05
N ASP A 59 16.46 12.72 -0.07
CA ASP A 59 16.01 13.07 -1.42
C ASP A 59 14.98 12.07 -1.97
N GLY A 60 14.12 11.53 -1.09
CA GLY A 60 13.07 10.57 -1.42
C GLY A 60 11.93 11.15 -2.27
N VAL A 61 10.84 10.42 -2.38
CA VAL A 61 9.75 10.70 -3.35
C VAL A 61 8.86 11.88 -2.99
N GLN A 62 8.90 12.36 -1.75
CA GLN A 62 8.08 13.51 -1.35
C GLN A 62 8.64 14.80 -1.96
N SER A 63 7.79 15.49 -2.75
CA SER A 63 8.13 16.76 -3.43
C SER A 63 7.48 17.99 -2.80
N GLY A 64 6.74 17.81 -1.68
CA GLY A 64 5.93 18.87 -1.06
C GLY A 64 4.48 18.91 -1.56
N LEU A 65 4.07 17.99 -2.44
CA LEU A 65 2.68 17.88 -2.92
C LEU A 65 1.71 17.62 -1.77
N ILE A 66 2.11 16.78 -0.80
CA ILE A 66 1.32 16.48 0.39
C ILE A 66 1.88 17.30 1.57
N PRO A 67 1.16 18.33 2.06
CA PRO A 67 1.65 19.19 3.14
C PRO A 67 2.01 18.40 4.40
N GLY A 68 3.14 18.73 5.02
CA GLY A 68 3.60 18.11 6.27
C GLY A 68 4.22 16.71 6.12
N ARG A 69 4.15 16.09 4.96
CA ARG A 69 4.79 14.79 4.70
C ARG A 69 6.25 14.99 4.31
N ILE A 70 7.18 14.63 5.19
CA ILE A 70 8.63 14.83 5.00
C ILE A 70 9.32 13.53 4.61
N ASN A 71 10.32 13.63 3.72
CA ASN A 71 11.26 12.53 3.44
C ASN A 71 12.07 12.18 4.69
N PRO A 72 12.64 10.97 4.79
CA PRO A 72 13.49 10.57 5.89
C PRO A 72 14.67 11.51 6.13
N LEU A 73 14.80 12.02 7.34
CA LEU A 73 15.95 12.77 7.82
C LEU A 73 16.77 11.85 8.72
N HIS A 74 17.82 11.26 8.18
CA HIS A 74 18.75 10.39 8.88
C HIS A 74 19.84 11.22 9.57
N THR A 75 20.16 10.90 10.81
CA THR A 75 21.18 11.58 11.61
C THR A 75 22.00 10.56 12.41
N MET A 76 23.31 10.63 12.33
CA MET A 76 24.20 9.90 13.23
C MET A 76 24.14 10.56 14.61
N VAL A 77 23.81 9.81 15.66
CA VAL A 77 23.80 10.29 17.04
C VAL A 77 25.07 9.93 17.78
N GLN A 78 25.76 8.86 17.34
CA GLN A 78 27.09 8.47 17.79
C GLN A 78 27.93 8.02 16.57
N ILE A 79 29.22 8.30 16.59
CA ILE A 79 30.16 7.86 15.52
C ILE A 79 31.42 7.34 16.18
N ASN A 80 31.68 6.04 16.06
CA ASN A 80 32.89 5.36 16.59
C ASN A 80 33.17 5.73 18.05
N GLN A 81 32.12 5.78 18.87
CA GLN A 81 32.26 6.12 20.29
C GLN A 81 32.72 4.88 21.08
N GLU A 82 33.86 4.99 21.72
CA GLU A 82 34.39 3.97 22.65
C GLU A 82 33.53 3.98 23.95
N ILE A 83 32.88 2.87 24.26
CA ILE A 83 31.91 2.81 25.35
C ILE A 83 32.58 2.48 26.68
N PHE A 84 33.66 1.68 26.67
CA PHE A 84 34.30 1.14 27.86
C PHE A 84 35.70 1.71 28.11
N GLY A 85 36.08 2.84 27.50
CA GLY A 85 37.36 3.51 27.61
C GLY A 85 38.23 3.36 26.36
N PRO A 86 39.45 3.96 26.37
CA PRO A 86 40.30 3.95 25.19
C PRO A 86 40.70 2.54 24.74
N ASP A 87 40.85 2.37 23.43
CA ASP A 87 41.23 1.10 22.79
C ASP A 87 40.26 -0.07 23.04
N THR A 88 38.96 0.24 23.33
CA THR A 88 37.91 -0.75 23.49
C THR A 88 37.00 -0.82 22.27
N VAL A 89 35.84 -1.51 22.40
CA VAL A 89 34.85 -1.59 21.34
C VAL A 89 34.18 -0.22 21.16
N ALA A 90 34.07 0.24 19.92
CA ALA A 90 33.38 1.45 19.55
C ALA A 90 32.07 1.12 18.81
N THR A 91 31.05 1.95 19.02
CA THR A 91 29.74 1.83 18.35
C THR A 91 29.39 3.11 17.59
N SER A 92 28.50 2.95 16.63
CA SER A 92 27.85 4.06 15.94
C SER A 92 26.33 3.82 15.96
N ASP A 93 25.59 4.81 16.43
CA ASP A 93 24.13 4.77 16.47
C ASP A 93 23.57 5.93 15.66
N ASP A 94 22.35 5.73 15.15
CA ASP A 94 21.68 6.70 14.31
C ASP A 94 20.18 6.81 14.64
N ALA A 95 19.57 7.86 14.12
CA ALA A 95 18.15 8.14 14.26
C ALA A 95 17.55 8.58 12.92
N VAL A 96 16.24 8.38 12.75
CA VAL A 96 15.50 8.88 11.62
C VAL A 96 14.25 9.62 12.07
N THR A 97 13.99 10.76 11.44
CA THR A 97 12.72 11.49 11.53
C THR A 97 12.08 11.51 10.15
N MET A 98 10.85 11.01 10.02
CA MET A 98 10.17 10.93 8.73
C MET A 98 8.65 10.90 8.86
N GLY A 99 7.95 11.25 7.80
CA GLY A 99 6.54 10.87 7.66
C GLY A 99 6.45 9.34 7.48
N LEU A 100 5.58 8.66 8.23
CA LEU A 100 5.44 7.20 8.13
C LEU A 100 4.94 6.75 6.75
N GLN A 101 4.26 7.63 6.02
CA GLN A 101 3.79 7.43 4.65
C GLN A 101 4.73 8.05 3.59
N ALA A 102 5.97 8.40 3.96
CA ALA A 102 6.86 9.18 3.09
C ALA A 102 7.50 8.36 1.95
N SER A 103 7.66 7.06 2.10
CA SER A 103 8.25 6.15 1.10
C SER A 103 7.33 4.94 0.90
N THR A 104 7.86 3.77 0.57
CA THR A 104 7.05 2.54 0.50
C THR A 104 6.42 2.24 1.85
N HIS A 105 5.08 2.15 1.90
CA HIS A 105 4.33 2.04 3.15
C HIS A 105 3.00 1.30 2.98
N TRP A 106 2.40 0.96 4.12
CA TRP A 106 1.00 0.62 4.27
C TRP A 106 0.26 1.73 5.00
N ASP A 107 -0.93 2.07 4.52
CA ASP A 107 -1.92 2.84 5.28
C ASP A 107 -2.71 1.92 6.19
N ALA A 108 -2.82 2.31 7.47
CA ALA A 108 -3.73 1.66 8.42
C ALA A 108 -5.18 2.05 8.14
N LEU A 109 -6.13 1.28 8.66
CA LEU A 109 -7.58 1.54 8.49
C LEU A 109 -8.05 2.86 9.13
N THR A 110 -7.17 3.54 9.82
CA THR A 110 -7.38 4.84 10.47
C THR A 110 -6.72 6.00 9.74
N HIS A 111 -6.03 5.74 8.59
CA HIS A 111 -5.35 6.80 7.86
C HIS A 111 -6.32 7.84 7.29
N VAL A 112 -7.50 7.39 6.87
CA VAL A 112 -8.58 8.23 6.35
C VAL A 112 -9.84 8.02 7.18
N SER A 113 -10.64 9.06 7.27
CA SER A 113 -11.99 9.00 7.84
C SER A 113 -12.98 9.75 6.93
N HIS A 114 -14.22 9.34 6.92
CA HIS A 114 -15.30 10.13 6.32
C HIS A 114 -16.55 10.09 7.19
N SER A 115 -17.37 11.13 7.11
CA SER A 115 -18.58 11.26 7.91
C SER A 115 -18.34 11.05 9.42
N GLY A 116 -17.15 11.45 9.92
CA GLY A 116 -16.74 11.30 11.32
C GLY A 116 -16.47 9.86 11.75
N LYS A 117 -16.25 8.93 10.81
CA LYS A 117 -16.04 7.50 11.09
C LYS A 117 -14.77 6.96 10.42
N ILE A 118 -14.17 5.99 11.09
CA ILE A 118 -13.15 5.07 10.59
C ILE A 118 -13.74 3.67 10.46
N TYR A 119 -12.94 2.69 10.06
CA TYR A 119 -13.37 1.31 9.87
C TYR A 119 -14.24 0.79 11.03
N ASN A 120 -15.20 -0.06 10.67
CA ASN A 120 -16.16 -0.70 11.56
C ASN A 120 -17.09 0.30 12.29
N GLY A 121 -17.27 1.50 11.70
CA GLY A 121 -18.17 2.55 12.19
C GLY A 121 -17.69 3.28 13.45
N ARG A 122 -16.45 3.09 13.85
CA ARG A 122 -15.86 3.73 15.04
C ARG A 122 -15.69 5.22 14.85
N PRO A 123 -15.79 6.05 15.91
CA PRO A 123 -15.63 7.49 15.80
C PRO A 123 -14.20 7.89 15.41
N ALA A 124 -14.05 8.83 14.48
CA ALA A 124 -12.75 9.32 14.03
C ALA A 124 -12.03 10.17 15.09
N ASP A 125 -12.75 10.78 16.04
CA ASP A 125 -12.21 11.57 17.15
C ASP A 125 -11.48 10.71 18.20
N THR A 126 -11.49 9.39 18.05
CA THR A 126 -10.64 8.47 18.82
C THR A 126 -9.16 8.53 18.40
N ILE A 127 -8.83 9.23 17.32
CA ILE A 127 -7.46 9.57 16.92
C ILE A 127 -7.07 10.88 17.59
N THR A 128 -6.04 10.87 18.43
CA THR A 128 -5.64 12.03 19.23
C THR A 128 -4.17 12.39 19.03
N ALA A 129 -3.81 13.64 19.30
CA ALA A 129 -2.43 14.12 19.13
C ALA A 129 -1.40 13.39 20.00
N HIS A 130 -1.78 12.93 21.18
CA HIS A 130 -0.85 12.27 22.13
C HIS A 130 -0.98 10.74 22.14
N GLY A 131 -2.19 10.23 21.89
CA GLY A 131 -2.45 8.78 21.92
C GLY A 131 -2.38 8.12 20.56
N GLY A 132 -2.35 8.89 19.47
CA GLY A 132 -2.49 8.34 18.13
C GLY A 132 -3.88 7.73 17.92
N ALA A 133 -3.95 6.72 17.06
CA ALA A 133 -5.15 5.95 16.78
C ALA A 133 -5.40 4.92 17.88
N ARG A 134 -6.54 5.01 18.55
CA ARG A 134 -6.96 4.07 19.60
C ARG A 134 -7.34 2.70 19.04
N PHE A 135 -7.91 2.67 17.83
CA PHE A 135 -8.41 1.47 17.18
C PHE A 135 -7.75 1.33 15.80
N SER A 136 -7.63 0.13 15.31
CA SER A 136 -7.15 -0.21 13.96
C SER A 136 -5.89 0.57 13.54
N SER A 137 -4.98 0.85 14.49
CA SER A 137 -3.66 1.41 14.20
C SER A 137 -2.84 0.40 13.40
N ILE A 138 -1.78 0.84 12.75
CA ILE A 138 -0.93 -0.09 11.98
C ILE A 138 -0.34 -1.21 12.85
N ALA A 139 -0.16 -0.98 14.15
CA ALA A 139 0.34 -1.97 15.10
C ALA A 139 -0.61 -3.16 15.33
N THR A 140 -1.88 -3.08 14.91
CA THR A 140 -2.79 -4.23 14.93
C THR A 140 -2.47 -5.25 13.84
N VAL A 141 -1.64 -4.88 12.85
CA VAL A 141 -1.14 -5.76 11.79
C VAL A 141 0.13 -6.44 12.27
N GLU A 142 0.01 -7.50 13.05
CA GLU A 142 1.16 -8.21 13.63
C GLU A 142 2.02 -8.91 12.57
N HIS A 143 1.39 -9.36 11.50
CA HIS A 143 2.08 -10.01 10.37
C HIS A 143 1.27 -9.84 9.09
N LEU A 144 1.97 -9.77 7.96
CA LEU A 144 1.35 -9.72 6.64
C LEU A 144 2.16 -10.56 5.66
N LEU A 145 1.66 -11.77 5.45
CA LEU A 145 2.25 -12.80 4.60
C LEU A 145 1.13 -13.50 3.84
N SER A 146 1.14 -13.45 2.51
CA SER A 146 0.11 -14.09 1.69
C SER A 146 0.61 -14.35 0.27
N ARG A 147 -0.27 -14.89 -0.57
CA ARG A 147 -0.04 -14.93 -2.01
C ARG A 147 -0.12 -13.50 -2.57
N GLY A 148 1.00 -13.03 -3.12
CA GLY A 148 1.04 -11.83 -3.93
C GLY A 148 0.62 -12.12 -5.37
N VAL A 149 -0.14 -11.22 -5.97
CA VAL A 149 -0.51 -11.26 -7.39
C VAL A 149 -0.14 -9.93 -8.02
N LEU A 150 0.73 -9.97 -9.05
CA LEU A 150 1.05 -8.78 -9.84
C LEU A 150 0.05 -8.62 -10.98
N LEU A 151 -0.71 -7.53 -10.97
CA LEU A 151 -1.49 -7.04 -12.09
C LEU A 151 -0.70 -5.94 -12.78
N ASP A 152 0.06 -6.33 -13.81
CA ASP A 152 0.91 -5.39 -14.57
C ASP A 152 0.09 -4.69 -15.65
N VAL A 153 -0.66 -3.67 -15.26
CA VAL A 153 -1.57 -2.94 -16.15
C VAL A 153 -0.81 -2.24 -17.27
N ALA A 154 0.34 -1.63 -16.95
CA ALA A 154 1.13 -0.95 -17.96
C ALA A 154 1.60 -1.93 -19.06
N ARG A 155 2.15 -3.09 -18.66
CA ARG A 155 2.63 -4.10 -19.62
C ARG A 155 1.48 -4.76 -20.37
N ALA A 156 0.35 -5.02 -19.74
CA ALA A 156 -0.86 -5.54 -20.39
C ALA A 156 -1.39 -4.59 -21.47
N ARG A 157 -1.18 -3.29 -21.31
CA ARG A 157 -1.49 -2.26 -22.31
C ARG A 157 -0.36 -1.99 -23.32
N GLY A 158 0.75 -2.73 -23.25
CA GLY A 158 1.89 -2.60 -24.16
C GLY A 158 2.72 -1.33 -23.96
N VAL A 159 2.69 -0.73 -22.75
CA VAL A 159 3.45 0.47 -22.43
C VAL A 159 4.35 0.25 -21.21
N ASP A 160 5.42 1.03 -21.12
CA ASP A 160 6.31 0.98 -19.95
C ASP A 160 5.70 1.67 -18.73
N ARG A 161 4.90 2.71 -18.96
CA ARG A 161 4.22 3.52 -17.95
C ARG A 161 2.87 4.00 -18.51
N LEU A 162 1.83 3.96 -17.68
CA LEU A 162 0.53 4.53 -18.01
C LEU A 162 0.62 6.06 -18.15
N PRO A 163 -0.20 6.69 -19.00
CA PRO A 163 -0.38 8.14 -19.00
C PRO A 163 -0.78 8.65 -17.61
N GLY A 164 -0.35 9.89 -17.25
CA GLY A 164 -0.62 10.46 -15.92
C GLY A 164 -2.11 10.67 -15.60
N ASP A 165 -2.96 10.72 -16.62
CA ASP A 165 -4.41 10.87 -16.54
C ASP A 165 -5.18 9.55 -16.69
N HIS A 166 -4.49 8.40 -16.63
CA HIS A 166 -5.12 7.09 -16.78
C HIS A 166 -5.69 6.59 -15.46
N ALA A 167 -7.02 6.53 -15.36
CA ALA A 167 -7.71 5.83 -14.29
C ALA A 167 -7.70 4.31 -14.57
N VAL A 168 -7.05 3.53 -13.72
CA VAL A 168 -7.05 2.06 -13.81
C VAL A 168 -8.44 1.54 -13.44
N THR A 169 -9.12 0.92 -14.38
CA THR A 169 -10.49 0.45 -14.26
C THR A 169 -10.59 -1.04 -13.90
N PRO A 170 -11.77 -1.56 -13.49
CA PRO A 170 -12.00 -3.00 -13.36
C PRO A 170 -11.67 -3.79 -14.63
N GLU A 171 -11.89 -3.21 -15.79
CA GLU A 171 -11.56 -3.80 -17.09
C GLU A 171 -10.05 -3.90 -17.31
N ASP A 172 -9.29 -2.89 -16.87
CA ASP A 172 -7.82 -2.93 -16.89
C ASP A 172 -7.29 -4.03 -15.95
N LEU A 173 -7.87 -4.16 -14.74
CA LEU A 173 -7.48 -5.20 -13.79
C LEU A 173 -7.75 -6.61 -14.36
N ALA A 174 -8.92 -6.80 -14.98
CA ALA A 174 -9.26 -8.07 -15.63
C ALA A 174 -8.34 -8.38 -16.82
N ALA A 175 -8.02 -7.37 -17.64
CA ALA A 175 -7.06 -7.53 -18.73
C ALA A 175 -5.64 -7.90 -18.22
N ALA A 176 -5.23 -7.33 -17.09
CA ALA A 176 -3.95 -7.67 -16.45
C ALA A 176 -3.97 -9.10 -15.85
N GLU A 177 -5.10 -9.58 -15.32
CA GLU A 177 -5.26 -11.00 -14.93
C GLU A 177 -5.08 -11.93 -16.14
N ASP A 178 -5.71 -11.60 -17.29
CA ASP A 178 -5.60 -12.38 -18.52
C ASP A 178 -4.19 -12.35 -19.08
N PHE A 179 -3.56 -11.18 -19.10
CA PHE A 179 -2.17 -11.01 -19.54
C PHE A 179 -1.20 -11.83 -18.70
N GLY A 180 -1.36 -11.82 -17.37
CA GLY A 180 -0.51 -12.56 -16.44
C GLY A 180 -0.85 -14.04 -16.32
N GLY A 181 -1.91 -14.53 -16.97
CA GLY A 181 -2.40 -15.90 -16.81
C GLY A 181 -2.73 -16.27 -15.37
N VAL A 182 -3.17 -15.27 -14.57
CA VAL A 182 -3.43 -15.40 -13.15
C VAL A 182 -4.87 -15.01 -12.82
N ARG A 183 -5.40 -15.54 -11.70
CA ARG A 183 -6.68 -15.07 -11.16
C ARG A 183 -6.51 -14.70 -9.69
N VAL A 184 -7.02 -13.53 -9.35
CA VAL A 184 -7.08 -13.05 -7.97
C VAL A 184 -8.11 -13.86 -7.19
N ARG A 185 -7.76 -14.23 -5.95
CA ARG A 185 -8.56 -15.07 -5.05
C ARG A 185 -8.68 -14.42 -3.69
N ALA A 186 -9.59 -14.94 -2.89
CA ALA A 186 -9.74 -14.54 -1.50
C ALA A 186 -8.42 -14.69 -0.71
N GLY A 187 -8.09 -13.65 0.04
CA GLY A 187 -6.87 -13.58 0.84
C GLY A 187 -5.60 -13.16 0.08
N ASP A 188 -5.67 -12.92 -1.24
CA ASP A 188 -4.53 -12.39 -2.00
C ASP A 188 -4.18 -10.95 -1.61
N ILE A 189 -2.90 -10.62 -1.76
CA ILE A 189 -2.42 -9.24 -1.79
C ILE A 189 -2.15 -8.87 -3.24
N VAL A 190 -2.89 -7.90 -3.77
CA VAL A 190 -2.80 -7.49 -5.16
C VAL A 190 -1.82 -6.33 -5.31
N LEU A 191 -0.86 -6.48 -6.21
CA LEU A 191 0.08 -5.42 -6.58
C LEU A 191 -0.28 -4.91 -7.97
N VAL A 192 -0.65 -3.62 -8.07
CA VAL A 192 -1.06 -3.00 -9.34
C VAL A 192 0.08 -2.13 -9.86
N ARG A 193 0.70 -2.54 -10.97
CA ARG A 193 1.79 -1.78 -11.58
C ARG A 193 1.25 -0.85 -12.67
N THR A 194 1.52 0.44 -12.50
CA THR A 194 1.27 1.51 -13.48
C THR A 194 2.53 1.94 -14.23
N GLY A 195 3.71 1.64 -13.68
CA GLY A 195 5.02 2.11 -14.15
C GLY A 195 5.36 3.53 -13.70
N GLN A 196 4.49 4.19 -12.91
CA GLN A 196 4.70 5.58 -12.47
C GLN A 196 5.96 5.74 -11.63
N VAL A 197 6.32 4.74 -10.82
CA VAL A 197 7.55 4.75 -10.00
C VAL A 197 8.84 4.98 -10.82
N ARG A 198 8.83 4.69 -12.11
CA ARG A 198 9.98 4.96 -13.02
C ARG A 198 10.40 6.43 -13.02
N LEU A 199 9.44 7.35 -12.86
CA LEU A 199 9.73 8.79 -12.74
C LEU A 199 10.47 9.09 -11.44
N ALA A 200 10.05 8.50 -10.31
CA ALA A 200 10.75 8.65 -9.05
C ALA A 200 12.17 8.07 -9.11
N LEU A 201 12.33 6.89 -9.73
CA LEU A 201 13.64 6.25 -9.93
C LEU A 201 14.56 7.07 -10.85
N ALA A 202 14.00 7.83 -11.80
CA ALA A 202 14.73 8.76 -12.65
C ALA A 202 15.01 10.13 -11.98
N GLY A 203 14.52 10.35 -10.73
CA GLY A 203 14.71 11.58 -9.98
C GLY A 203 13.67 12.67 -10.27
N ASP A 204 12.71 12.42 -11.15
CA ASP A 204 11.63 13.37 -11.46
C ASP A 204 10.46 13.21 -10.47
N ARG A 205 10.66 13.75 -9.27
CA ARG A 205 9.67 13.68 -8.19
C ARG A 205 8.41 14.49 -8.45
N GLN A 206 8.51 15.56 -9.23
CA GLN A 206 7.35 16.39 -9.58
C GLN A 206 6.42 15.63 -10.51
N ALA A 207 6.93 15.09 -11.61
CA ALA A 207 6.15 14.29 -12.54
C ALA A 207 5.69 12.96 -11.93
N TYR A 208 6.43 12.40 -10.95
CA TYR A 208 5.97 11.25 -10.18
C TYR A 208 4.71 11.56 -9.38
N GLY A 209 4.63 12.74 -8.77
CA GLY A 209 3.51 13.14 -7.92
C GLY A 209 2.28 13.63 -8.68
N TYR A 210 2.46 14.30 -9.84
CA TYR A 210 1.36 14.95 -10.55
C TYR A 210 1.66 15.25 -12.02
N PRO A 211 0.75 14.93 -12.96
CA PRO A 211 -0.41 14.04 -12.76
C PRO A 211 0.02 12.60 -12.51
N SER A 212 -0.80 11.82 -11.82
CA SER A 212 -0.47 10.45 -11.48
C SER A 212 -1.59 9.51 -11.91
N PRO A 213 -1.30 8.44 -12.69
CA PRO A 213 -2.26 7.37 -12.89
C PRO A 213 -2.56 6.69 -11.55
N GLY A 214 -3.67 6.00 -11.44
CA GLY A 214 -4.03 5.30 -10.23
C GLY A 214 -5.38 4.61 -10.34
N LEU A 215 -5.81 3.99 -9.25
CA LEU A 215 -7.06 3.25 -9.25
C LEU A 215 -8.28 4.17 -9.44
N SER A 216 -9.22 3.74 -10.28
CA SER A 216 -10.54 4.33 -10.44
C SER A 216 -11.41 4.05 -9.22
N VAL A 217 -12.33 4.97 -8.91
CA VAL A 217 -13.36 4.80 -7.87
C VAL A 217 -14.25 3.56 -8.11
N ARG A 218 -14.24 2.98 -9.31
CA ARG A 218 -14.94 1.75 -9.66
C ARG A 218 -14.24 0.46 -9.20
N THR A 219 -12.95 0.53 -8.86
CA THR A 219 -12.15 -0.67 -8.53
C THR A 219 -12.44 -1.29 -7.16
N PRO A 220 -12.89 -0.56 -6.12
CA PRO A 220 -13.24 -1.17 -4.83
C PRO A 220 -14.25 -2.32 -4.94
N GLU A 221 -15.26 -2.22 -5.80
CA GLU A 221 -16.22 -3.31 -6.02
C GLU A 221 -15.56 -4.56 -6.61
N TRP A 222 -14.59 -4.37 -7.51
CA TRP A 222 -13.84 -5.46 -8.12
C TRP A 222 -12.99 -6.22 -7.09
N PHE A 223 -12.32 -5.51 -6.18
CA PHE A 223 -11.53 -6.10 -5.09
C PHE A 223 -12.44 -6.77 -4.04
N HIS A 224 -13.54 -6.10 -3.68
CA HIS A 224 -14.52 -6.64 -2.72
C HIS A 224 -15.14 -7.95 -3.20
N ALA A 225 -15.54 -8.04 -4.47
CA ALA A 225 -16.13 -9.24 -5.05
C ALA A 225 -15.17 -10.45 -5.10
N ARG A 226 -13.86 -10.22 -4.96
CA ARG A 226 -12.82 -11.24 -4.95
C ARG A 226 -12.25 -11.52 -3.56
N ASP A 227 -12.77 -10.87 -2.55
CA ASP A 227 -12.27 -10.99 -1.17
C ASP A 227 -10.76 -10.74 -1.07
N VAL A 228 -10.28 -9.66 -1.70
CA VAL A 228 -8.88 -9.27 -1.65
C VAL A 228 -8.50 -8.82 -0.24
N ALA A 229 -7.35 -9.28 0.26
CA ALA A 229 -6.91 -8.95 1.61
C ALA A 229 -6.25 -7.57 1.72
N ALA A 230 -5.46 -7.17 0.73
CA ALA A 230 -4.80 -5.87 0.66
C ALA A 230 -4.42 -5.53 -0.78
N VAL A 231 -4.23 -4.26 -1.07
CA VAL A 231 -3.80 -3.79 -2.40
C VAL A 231 -2.64 -2.82 -2.24
N ALA A 232 -1.61 -2.92 -3.09
CA ALA A 232 -0.55 -1.93 -3.18
C ALA A 232 -0.27 -1.54 -4.63
N ASN A 233 0.28 -0.33 -4.83
CA ASN A 233 0.69 0.12 -6.14
C ASN A 233 1.98 0.96 -6.11
N ASP A 234 2.44 1.35 -7.28
CA ASP A 234 3.68 2.07 -7.53
C ASP A 234 3.50 3.58 -7.71
N THR A 235 2.42 4.16 -7.15
CA THR A 235 2.13 5.60 -7.23
C THR A 235 2.20 6.30 -5.87
N LEU A 236 2.29 7.63 -5.89
CA LEU A 236 2.26 8.46 -4.68
C LEU A 236 0.85 8.61 -4.09
N THR A 237 -0.16 8.61 -4.95
CA THR A 237 -1.54 8.96 -4.61
C THR A 237 -2.47 7.78 -4.50
N PHE A 238 -2.01 6.56 -4.89
CA PHE A 238 -2.77 5.33 -4.95
C PHE A 238 -3.88 5.34 -6.00
N GLU A 239 -4.83 6.26 -5.89
CA GLU A 239 -5.88 6.51 -6.86
C GLU A 239 -5.47 7.56 -7.89
N ILE A 240 -6.19 7.62 -8.99
CA ILE A 240 -5.98 8.61 -10.06
C ILE A 240 -5.94 10.04 -9.48
N PHE A 241 -4.98 10.84 -9.95
CA PHE A 241 -4.86 12.23 -9.54
C PHE A 241 -4.44 13.12 -10.72
N PRO A 242 -5.26 14.13 -11.13
CA PRO A 242 -6.46 14.66 -10.47
C PRO A 242 -7.62 13.65 -10.41
N PRO A 243 -8.59 13.85 -9.47
CA PRO A 243 -9.69 12.91 -9.26
C PRO A 243 -10.62 12.82 -10.48
N GLU A 244 -11.19 11.61 -10.70
CA GLU A 244 -12.14 11.34 -11.80
C GLU A 244 -13.46 12.11 -11.64
N ILE A 245 -13.88 12.32 -10.41
CA ILE A 245 -15.13 13.02 -10.07
C ILE A 245 -14.73 14.35 -9.44
N GLU A 246 -15.18 15.45 -10.06
CA GLU A 246 -14.91 16.79 -9.57
C GLU A 246 -15.30 16.93 -8.10
N ASP A 247 -14.47 17.58 -7.31
CA ASP A 247 -14.64 17.77 -5.87
C ASP A 247 -14.70 16.50 -4.99
N LEU A 248 -14.47 15.31 -5.54
CA LEU A 248 -14.39 14.07 -4.78
C LEU A 248 -12.94 13.64 -4.58
N TRP A 249 -12.37 14.04 -3.45
CA TRP A 249 -10.98 13.75 -3.10
C TRP A 249 -10.87 12.44 -2.32
N MET A 250 -9.93 11.59 -2.72
CA MET A 250 -9.58 10.32 -2.07
C MET A 250 -10.76 9.32 -1.88
N PRO A 251 -11.64 9.13 -2.90
CA PRO A 251 -12.75 8.20 -2.76
C PRO A 251 -12.31 6.75 -2.59
N VAL A 252 -11.23 6.33 -3.27
CA VAL A 252 -10.74 4.95 -3.17
C VAL A 252 -10.14 4.70 -1.78
N HIS A 253 -9.39 5.66 -1.20
CA HIS A 253 -8.93 5.56 0.19
C HIS A 253 -10.10 5.38 1.16
N ALA A 254 -11.15 6.20 1.03
CA ALA A 254 -12.29 6.11 1.91
C ALA A 254 -13.04 4.77 1.77
N LEU A 255 -13.22 4.27 0.55
CA LEU A 255 -13.86 2.98 0.30
C LEU A 255 -13.01 1.80 0.80
N HIS A 256 -11.70 1.80 0.54
CA HIS A 256 -10.81 0.73 0.99
C HIS A 256 -10.65 0.72 2.52
N LEU A 257 -10.17 1.82 3.08
CA LEU A 257 -9.79 1.86 4.49
C LEU A 257 -10.98 1.88 5.43
N VAL A 258 -12.04 2.66 5.10
CA VAL A 258 -13.15 2.87 6.01
C VAL A 258 -14.26 1.85 5.77
N GLU A 259 -14.73 1.68 4.53
CA GLU A 259 -15.87 0.80 4.26
C GLU A 259 -15.48 -0.67 4.20
N MET A 260 -14.45 -1.00 3.43
CA MET A 260 -14.00 -2.39 3.27
C MET A 260 -13.16 -2.89 4.43
N GLY A 261 -12.47 -2.01 5.15
CA GLY A 261 -11.44 -2.40 6.10
C GLY A 261 -10.26 -3.09 5.41
N MET A 262 -9.84 -2.59 4.25
CA MET A 262 -8.78 -3.15 3.43
C MET A 262 -7.56 -2.23 3.42
N LEU A 263 -6.40 -2.74 3.85
CA LEU A 263 -5.14 -1.99 3.79
C LEU A 263 -4.77 -1.66 2.34
N GLN A 264 -4.17 -0.48 2.17
CA GLN A 264 -3.58 -0.07 0.89
C GLN A 264 -2.13 0.39 1.05
N GLY A 265 -1.30 0.03 0.07
CA GLY A 265 0.12 0.36 0.05
C GLY A 265 0.47 1.28 -1.12
N GLN A 266 1.41 2.20 -0.90
CA GLN A 266 1.83 3.18 -1.89
C GLN A 266 3.35 3.24 -2.01
N ASN A 267 3.82 3.80 -3.14
CA ASN A 267 5.25 3.98 -3.43
C ASN A 267 6.02 2.64 -3.49
N TRP A 268 5.40 1.58 -3.99
CA TRP A 268 6.09 0.30 -4.15
C TRP A 268 6.90 0.29 -5.44
N ASN A 269 8.13 -0.23 -5.39
CA ASN A 269 8.94 -0.41 -6.58
C ASN A 269 8.63 -1.77 -7.22
N LEU A 270 7.76 -1.77 -8.22
CA LEU A 270 7.29 -2.99 -8.88
C LEU A 270 8.06 -3.31 -10.18
N GLU A 271 9.10 -2.54 -10.55
CA GLU A 271 9.79 -2.69 -11.84
C GLU A 271 10.52 -4.04 -11.95
N ALA A 272 11.38 -4.35 -10.99
CA ALA A 272 12.12 -5.61 -11.01
C ALA A 272 11.19 -6.83 -10.89
N LEU A 273 10.05 -6.69 -10.19
CA LEU A 273 9.05 -7.75 -10.10
C LEU A 273 8.35 -7.96 -11.44
N SER A 274 7.99 -6.89 -12.15
CA SER A 274 7.41 -6.94 -13.48
C SER A 274 8.30 -7.70 -14.46
N GLU A 275 9.61 -7.38 -14.46
CA GLU A 275 10.58 -8.07 -15.31
C GLU A 275 10.69 -9.56 -14.93
N ALA A 276 10.84 -9.88 -13.66
CA ALA A 276 10.95 -11.24 -13.19
C ALA A 276 9.70 -12.09 -13.49
N CYS A 277 8.51 -11.52 -13.30
CA CYS A 277 7.24 -12.19 -13.64
C CYS A 277 7.13 -12.46 -15.14
N ALA A 278 7.56 -11.52 -15.99
CA ALA A 278 7.56 -11.69 -17.44
C ALA A 278 8.57 -12.77 -17.90
N GLU A 279 9.79 -12.79 -17.31
CA GLU A 279 10.81 -13.80 -17.57
C GLU A 279 10.34 -15.21 -17.19
N GLU A 280 9.65 -15.35 -16.04
CA GLU A 280 9.20 -16.64 -15.55
C GLU A 280 7.80 -17.04 -16.06
N GLY A 281 7.08 -16.14 -16.73
CA GLY A 281 5.72 -16.36 -17.20
C GLY A 281 4.72 -16.58 -16.05
N ARG A 282 4.97 -16.01 -14.88
CA ARG A 282 4.18 -16.22 -13.65
C ARG A 282 4.00 -14.92 -12.89
N HIS A 283 2.76 -14.61 -12.53
CA HIS A 283 2.38 -13.38 -11.85
C HIS A 283 1.85 -13.61 -10.43
N ALA A 284 2.06 -14.81 -9.87
CA ALA A 284 1.74 -15.14 -8.47
C ALA A 284 2.99 -15.65 -7.75
N PHE A 285 3.18 -15.21 -6.53
CA PHE A 285 4.38 -15.44 -5.72
C PHE A 285 4.05 -15.40 -4.22
N LEU A 286 4.97 -15.82 -3.36
CA LEU A 286 4.88 -15.52 -1.93
C LEU A 286 5.27 -14.07 -1.70
N LEU A 287 4.41 -13.31 -1.01
CA LEU A 287 4.71 -11.93 -0.59
C LEU A 287 4.82 -11.85 0.93
N THR A 288 5.92 -11.26 1.42
CA THR A 288 6.09 -10.83 2.81
C THR A 288 6.07 -9.31 2.87
N ALA A 289 5.21 -8.73 3.69
CA ALA A 289 5.01 -7.28 3.71
C ALA A 289 4.52 -6.76 5.08
N SER A 290 4.99 -7.33 6.18
CA SER A 290 4.63 -6.90 7.53
C SER A 290 5.10 -5.46 7.79
N PRO A 291 4.22 -4.55 8.22
CA PRO A 291 4.60 -3.19 8.59
C PRO A 291 5.41 -3.17 9.90
N GLU A 292 6.15 -2.09 10.12
CA GLU A 292 6.73 -1.81 11.43
C GLU A 292 5.60 -1.47 12.43
N PRO A 293 5.58 -2.06 13.64
CA PRO A 293 4.45 -1.98 14.57
C PRO A 293 4.44 -0.68 15.38
N PHE A 294 4.38 0.47 14.74
CA PHE A 294 4.26 1.77 15.41
C PHE A 294 2.91 1.88 16.16
N ALA A 295 2.94 1.83 17.47
CA ALA A 295 1.75 1.93 18.31
C ALA A 295 1.00 3.24 18.08
N GLY A 296 -0.30 3.16 17.81
CA GLY A 296 -1.15 4.32 17.53
C GLY A 296 -0.92 5.01 16.20
N ALA A 297 -0.03 4.51 15.33
CA ALA A 297 0.22 5.14 14.04
C ALA A 297 -0.85 4.78 13.00
N THR A 298 -1.06 5.70 12.06
CA THR A 298 -2.03 5.58 10.97
C THR A 298 -1.45 5.00 9.69
N GLY A 299 -0.22 4.53 9.72
CA GLY A 299 0.49 3.87 8.64
C GLY A 299 1.92 3.57 9.06
N SER A 300 2.65 2.83 8.23
CA SER A 300 4.03 2.43 8.52
C SER A 300 4.84 2.21 7.26
N PRO A 301 6.11 2.59 7.23
CA PRO A 301 7.03 2.11 6.22
C PRO A 301 7.09 0.59 6.25
N VAL A 302 7.39 0.00 5.09
CA VAL A 302 7.49 -1.45 4.92
C VAL A 302 8.59 -1.79 3.91
N ALA A 303 9.28 -2.91 4.12
CA ALA A 303 10.25 -3.46 3.18
C ALA A 303 9.72 -4.79 2.59
N PRO A 304 8.78 -4.74 1.62
CA PRO A 304 8.16 -5.94 1.11
C PRO A 304 9.13 -6.74 0.23
N VAL A 305 8.97 -8.07 0.25
CA VAL A 305 9.75 -8.97 -0.60
C VAL A 305 8.81 -9.96 -1.29
N ALA A 306 8.89 -10.00 -2.62
CA ALA A 306 8.30 -11.06 -3.41
C ALA A 306 9.30 -12.22 -3.56
N VAL A 307 8.82 -13.47 -3.38
CA VAL A 307 9.62 -14.69 -3.54
C VAL A 307 8.98 -15.56 -4.62
N LEU A 308 9.69 -15.76 -5.75
CA LEU A 308 9.24 -16.50 -6.94
C LEU A 308 9.58 -17.97 -6.88
#